data_e1f30211d05d7116a2332e93b6eb4194
#
_entry.id   e1f30211d05d7116a2332e93b6eb4194
#
_cell.length_a   1.000
_cell.length_b   1.000
_cell.length_c   1.000
_cell.angle_alpha   90.00
_cell.angle_beta   90.00
_cell.angle_gamma   90.00
#
_symmetry.space_group_name_H-M   'P 1'
#
loop_
_entity.id
_entity.type
_entity.pdbx_description
1 polymer ?
#
loop_
_entity_poly.entity_id
_entity_poly.type
_entity_poly.pdbx_seq_one_letter_code
_entity_poly.pdbx_strand_id
1 'polypeptide(L)'
;RCFKHPPGGASGWAILTAWGISAIGVFCLVMTFFALSRVKPDLKGGIYTYAATGFGDFLGFNSAWGYWISALLCTVSFSALLFGALSYFFPIFGNGTNLYAVIGASCIIWFYAFLVSRGISEVTLINAVITISKFVPLLIGIIAIIFIGAFKPDIFIANLTTGADPSLAFVDQVQTAMMVTIWVFIGIEGAVAISGRAKKAKDVGKATIIAFICVLTLYLTVSILSMGVMPLSELANL
;
A
#
# COMPACT_ATOMS: atom_id res chain seq x y z
N ARG A 1 9.77 20.42 5.17
CA ARG A 1 9.13 20.93 3.92
C ARG A 1 8.38 19.84 3.13
N CYS A 2 8.35 18.57 3.58
CA CYS A 2 7.76 17.46 2.81
C CYS A 2 6.22 17.41 2.73
N PHE A 3 5.48 18.18 3.48
CA PHE A 3 4.01 18.18 3.45
C PHE A 3 3.45 19.60 3.37
N LYS A 4 3.80 20.33 2.30
CA LYS A 4 3.27 21.69 2.10
C LYS A 4 1.86 21.71 1.53
N HIS A 5 1.38 20.58 0.95
CA HIS A 5 0.09 20.48 0.30
C HIS A 5 -0.59 19.14 0.61
N PRO A 6 -1.91 19.10 0.83
CA PRO A 6 -2.65 17.87 1.05
C PRO A 6 -2.60 16.98 -0.22
N PRO A 7 -2.60 15.64 -0.06
CA PRO A 7 -2.52 14.71 -1.19
C PRO A 7 -3.68 14.81 -2.19
N GLY A 8 -4.77 15.50 -1.85
CA GLY A 8 -5.93 15.70 -2.72
C GLY A 8 -5.78 16.82 -3.77
N GLY A 9 -4.66 17.53 -3.83
CA GLY A 9 -4.47 18.66 -4.74
C GLY A 9 -4.14 18.31 -6.20
N ALA A 10 -3.84 17.03 -6.50
CA ALA A 10 -3.38 16.60 -7.81
C ALA A 10 -4.54 16.45 -8.83
N SER A 11 -4.27 16.82 -10.08
CA SER A 11 -5.17 16.53 -11.21
C SER A 11 -5.15 15.05 -11.59
N GLY A 12 -6.18 14.58 -12.29
CA GLY A 12 -6.27 13.19 -12.74
C GLY A 12 -5.08 12.77 -13.60
N TRP A 13 -4.58 13.64 -14.48
CA TRP A 13 -3.37 13.37 -15.26
C TRP A 13 -2.14 13.21 -14.37
N ALA A 14 -1.99 14.01 -13.34
CA ALA A 14 -0.88 13.88 -12.40
C ALA A 14 -0.97 12.56 -11.60
N ILE A 15 -2.18 12.17 -11.17
CA ILE A 15 -2.44 10.89 -10.49
C ILE A 15 -2.09 9.71 -11.40
N LEU A 16 -2.58 9.70 -12.64
CA LEU A 16 -2.29 8.62 -13.59
C LEU A 16 -0.81 8.53 -13.96
N THR A 17 -0.13 9.69 -14.11
CA THR A 17 1.32 9.75 -14.33
C THR A 17 2.07 9.18 -13.13
N ALA A 18 1.68 9.53 -11.90
CA ALA A 18 2.27 9.00 -10.69
C ALA A 18 2.09 7.47 -10.60
N TRP A 19 0.91 6.94 -10.92
CA TRP A 19 0.67 5.50 -11.02
C TRP A 19 1.57 4.84 -12.07
N GLY A 20 1.73 5.45 -13.25
CA GLY A 20 2.59 4.92 -14.31
C GLY A 20 4.05 4.82 -13.88
N ILE A 21 4.61 5.89 -13.30
CA ILE A 21 6.00 5.93 -12.82
C ILE A 21 6.20 4.92 -11.68
N SER A 22 5.31 4.93 -10.69
CA SER A 22 5.38 4.00 -9.54
C SER A 22 5.25 2.55 -9.98
N ALA A 23 4.33 2.24 -10.92
CA ALA A 23 4.17 0.89 -11.45
C ALA A 23 5.43 0.38 -12.16
N ILE A 24 6.08 1.22 -12.97
CA ILE A 24 7.34 0.85 -13.64
C ILE A 24 8.44 0.60 -12.61
N GLY A 25 8.62 1.50 -11.64
CA GLY A 25 9.63 1.35 -10.59
C GLY A 25 9.43 0.09 -9.75
N VAL A 26 8.20 -0.16 -9.31
CA VAL A 26 7.86 -1.34 -8.52
C VAL A 26 7.95 -2.62 -9.36
N PHE A 27 7.57 -2.58 -10.65
CA PHE A 27 7.76 -3.72 -11.56
C PHE A 27 9.23 -4.10 -11.70
N CYS A 28 10.13 -3.14 -11.87
CA CYS A 28 11.57 -3.38 -11.89
C CYS A 28 12.06 -4.03 -10.58
N LEU A 29 11.57 -3.57 -9.44
CA LEU A 29 11.87 -4.16 -8.14
C LEU A 29 11.39 -5.61 -8.04
N VAL A 30 10.15 -5.89 -8.45
CA VAL A 30 9.56 -7.23 -8.49
C VAL A 30 10.37 -8.16 -9.39
N MET A 31 10.78 -7.68 -10.57
CA MET A 31 11.62 -8.45 -11.49
C MET A 31 13.00 -8.73 -10.91
N THR A 32 13.57 -7.81 -10.14
CA THR A 32 14.82 -8.03 -9.41
C THR A 32 14.66 -9.14 -8.39
N PHE A 33 13.61 -9.12 -7.58
CA PHE A 33 13.31 -10.20 -6.64
C PHE A 33 13.05 -11.54 -7.32
N PHE A 34 12.34 -11.52 -8.44
CA PHE A 34 12.12 -12.72 -9.25
C PHE A 34 13.42 -13.31 -9.75
N ALA A 35 14.34 -12.49 -10.29
CA ALA A 35 15.64 -12.92 -10.75
C ALA A 35 16.49 -13.48 -9.60
N LEU A 36 16.56 -12.77 -8.46
CA LEU A 36 17.30 -13.21 -7.28
C LEU A 36 16.79 -14.52 -6.72
N SER A 37 15.48 -14.72 -6.65
CA SER A 37 14.88 -15.98 -6.20
C SER A 37 15.22 -17.19 -7.08
N ARG A 38 15.59 -16.96 -8.32
CA ARG A 38 16.01 -18.00 -9.28
C ARG A 38 17.51 -18.26 -9.28
N VAL A 39 18.30 -17.17 -9.21
CA VAL A 39 19.77 -17.24 -9.29
C VAL A 39 20.37 -17.67 -7.93
N LYS A 40 19.76 -17.26 -6.84
CA LYS A 40 20.22 -17.55 -5.47
C LYS A 40 19.12 -18.15 -4.61
N PRO A 41 18.59 -19.33 -4.94
CA PRO A 41 17.47 -19.96 -4.23
C PRO A 41 17.80 -20.34 -2.78
N ASP A 42 19.07 -20.44 -2.45
CA ASP A 42 19.57 -20.82 -1.12
C ASP A 42 19.55 -19.65 -0.11
N LEU A 43 19.46 -18.39 -0.61
CA LEU A 43 19.38 -17.21 0.24
C LEU A 43 17.94 -17.00 0.73
N LYS A 44 17.67 -17.46 1.95
CA LYS A 44 16.33 -17.53 2.56
C LYS A 44 16.10 -16.46 3.62
N GLY A 45 16.64 -15.29 3.48
CA GLY A 45 16.53 -14.26 4.53
C GLY A 45 15.90 -12.93 4.07
N GLY A 46 15.43 -12.86 2.84
CA GLY A 46 14.86 -11.63 2.30
C GLY A 46 15.90 -10.61 1.84
N ILE A 47 15.48 -9.34 1.76
CA ILE A 47 16.27 -8.25 1.17
C ILE A 47 17.62 -8.03 1.85
N TYR A 48 17.68 -8.17 3.17
CA TYR A 48 18.92 -7.97 3.92
C TYR A 48 19.96 -9.07 3.65
N THR A 49 19.54 -10.30 3.40
CA THR A 49 20.45 -11.41 3.05
C THR A 49 21.04 -11.17 1.65
N TYR A 50 20.24 -10.68 0.69
CA TYR A 50 20.73 -10.30 -0.62
C TYR A 50 21.73 -9.13 -0.52
N ALA A 51 21.41 -8.12 0.29
CA ALA A 51 22.28 -6.98 0.51
C ALA A 51 23.61 -7.39 1.17
N ALA A 52 23.58 -8.22 2.20
CA ALA A 52 24.78 -8.71 2.88
C ALA A 52 25.67 -9.54 1.94
N THR A 53 25.06 -10.44 1.16
CA THR A 53 25.82 -11.31 0.22
C THR A 53 26.41 -10.51 -0.95
N GLY A 54 25.71 -9.47 -1.43
CA GLY A 54 26.17 -8.68 -2.58
C GLY A 54 27.11 -7.53 -2.23
N PHE A 55 26.94 -6.92 -1.06
CA PHE A 55 27.61 -5.66 -0.71
C PHE A 55 28.31 -5.69 0.65
N GLY A 56 28.27 -6.81 1.34
CA GLY A 56 28.90 -7.00 2.65
C GLY A 56 27.98 -6.70 3.84
N ASP A 57 28.47 -7.06 5.04
CA ASP A 57 27.67 -7.08 6.27
C ASP A 57 27.16 -5.72 6.69
N PHE A 58 27.92 -4.66 6.43
CA PHE A 58 27.50 -3.29 6.77
C PHE A 58 26.23 -2.86 6.01
N LEU A 59 26.16 -3.11 4.70
CA LEU A 59 24.98 -2.80 3.90
C LEU A 59 23.83 -3.76 4.20
N GLY A 60 24.13 -5.02 4.49
CA GLY A 60 23.15 -5.99 4.98
C GLY A 60 22.50 -5.52 6.29
N PHE A 61 23.29 -5.09 7.27
CA PHE A 61 22.79 -4.57 8.53
C PHE A 61 21.92 -3.31 8.34
N ASN A 62 22.41 -2.32 7.56
CA ASN A 62 21.64 -1.11 7.28
C ASN A 62 20.31 -1.42 6.59
N SER A 63 20.29 -2.38 5.66
CA SER A 63 19.06 -2.84 4.99
C SER A 63 18.07 -3.45 5.99
N ALA A 64 18.53 -4.31 6.90
CA ALA A 64 17.70 -4.91 7.94
C ALA A 64 17.15 -3.86 8.92
N TRP A 65 18.02 -2.96 9.38
CA TRP A 65 17.65 -1.88 10.29
C TRP A 65 16.63 -0.93 9.67
N GLY A 66 16.90 -0.46 8.46
CA GLY A 66 16.00 0.42 7.71
C GLY A 66 14.63 -0.22 7.47
N TYR A 67 14.61 -1.51 7.11
CA TYR A 67 13.38 -2.27 6.94
C TYR A 67 12.58 -2.37 8.25
N TRP A 68 13.26 -2.68 9.36
CA TRP A 68 12.61 -2.76 10.67
C TRP A 68 12.00 -1.43 11.10
N ILE A 69 12.73 -0.32 10.98
CA ILE A 69 12.22 1.02 11.29
C ILE A 69 11.03 1.38 10.40
N SER A 70 11.14 1.11 9.09
CA SER A 70 10.05 1.35 8.14
C SER A 70 8.78 0.56 8.51
N ALA A 71 8.91 -0.72 8.85
CA ALA A 71 7.79 -1.56 9.28
C ALA A 71 7.13 -1.03 10.57
N LEU A 72 7.94 -0.55 11.52
CA LEU A 72 7.44 0.04 12.75
C LEU A 72 6.63 1.31 12.48
N LEU A 73 7.17 2.24 11.68
CA LEU A 73 6.48 3.48 11.31
C LEU A 73 5.20 3.21 10.52
N CYS A 74 5.22 2.25 9.59
CA CYS A 74 4.03 1.81 8.85
C CYS A 74 2.96 1.26 9.81
N THR A 75 3.33 0.45 10.80
CA THR A 75 2.39 -0.11 11.77
C THR A 75 1.69 0.99 12.57
N VAL A 76 2.43 2.02 12.99
CA VAL A 76 1.86 3.18 13.69
C VAL A 76 0.91 3.95 12.77
N SER A 77 1.32 4.21 11.52
CA SER A 77 0.51 4.94 10.54
C SER A 77 -0.79 4.21 10.20
N PHE A 78 -0.73 2.89 9.96
CA PHE A 78 -1.92 2.08 9.71
C PHE A 78 -2.84 2.01 10.93
N SER A 79 -2.29 2.00 12.14
CA SER A 79 -3.09 2.04 13.36
C SER A 79 -3.83 3.36 13.48
N ALA A 80 -3.18 4.49 13.22
CA ALA A 80 -3.83 5.80 13.22
C ALA A 80 -4.94 5.89 12.16
N LEU A 81 -4.70 5.38 10.95
CA LEU A 81 -5.73 5.31 9.90
C LEU A 81 -6.92 4.43 10.31
N LEU A 82 -6.67 3.28 10.93
CA LEU A 82 -7.73 2.38 11.41
C LEU A 82 -8.63 3.09 12.43
N PHE A 83 -8.03 3.72 13.44
CA PHE A 83 -8.81 4.41 14.48
C PHE A 83 -9.42 5.72 13.98
N GLY A 84 -8.80 6.39 13.00
CA GLY A 84 -9.40 7.50 12.27
C GLY A 84 -10.66 7.07 11.51
N ALA A 85 -10.62 5.93 10.80
CA ALA A 85 -11.79 5.37 10.14
C ALA A 85 -12.88 4.91 11.14
N LEU A 86 -12.47 4.32 12.28
CA LEU A 86 -13.39 3.91 13.34
C LEU A 86 -14.09 5.10 14.02
N SER A 87 -13.54 6.31 13.95
CA SER A 87 -14.14 7.50 14.52
C SER A 87 -15.49 7.84 13.88
N TYR A 88 -15.74 7.39 12.65
CA TYR A 88 -17.06 7.50 12.03
C TYR A 88 -18.16 6.81 12.82
N PHE A 89 -17.85 5.64 13.41
CA PHE A 89 -18.79 4.88 14.25
C PHE A 89 -18.65 5.25 15.74
N PHE A 90 -17.48 5.58 16.18
CA PHE A 90 -17.13 5.87 17.58
C PHE A 90 -16.34 7.18 17.67
N PRO A 91 -17.01 8.33 17.82
CA PRO A 91 -16.36 9.66 17.84
C PRO A 91 -15.27 9.83 18.91
N ILE A 92 -15.23 8.93 19.90
CA ILE A 92 -14.22 8.93 20.97
C ILE A 92 -12.78 8.81 20.43
N PHE A 93 -12.59 8.23 19.23
CA PHE A 93 -11.28 8.05 18.62
C PHE A 93 -10.76 9.29 17.88
N GLY A 94 -11.61 10.30 17.64
CA GLY A 94 -11.23 11.55 16.97
C GLY A 94 -10.49 11.30 15.65
N ASN A 95 -9.34 11.92 15.47
CA ASN A 95 -8.53 11.75 14.24
C ASN A 95 -7.64 10.49 14.26
N GLY A 96 -7.89 9.52 15.16
CA GLY A 96 -7.08 8.30 15.27
C GLY A 96 -5.72 8.48 15.98
N THR A 97 -5.45 9.65 16.56
CA THR A 97 -4.17 9.97 17.22
C THR A 97 -4.32 10.34 18.70
N ASN A 98 -5.53 10.32 19.21
CA ASN A 98 -5.79 10.63 20.62
C ASN A 98 -5.44 9.43 21.54
N LEU A 99 -5.48 9.65 22.85
CA LEU A 99 -5.11 8.64 23.84
C LEU A 99 -5.93 7.34 23.72
N TYR A 100 -7.22 7.44 23.45
CA TYR A 100 -8.08 6.26 23.28
C TYR A 100 -7.71 5.45 22.03
N ALA A 101 -7.38 6.12 20.93
CA ALA A 101 -6.89 5.46 19.72
C ALA A 101 -5.53 4.78 19.96
N VAL A 102 -4.61 5.43 20.67
CA VAL A 102 -3.30 4.85 21.02
C VAL A 102 -3.45 3.61 21.91
N ILE A 103 -4.32 3.64 22.93
CA ILE A 103 -4.59 2.47 23.77
C ILE A 103 -5.19 1.34 22.93
N GLY A 104 -6.21 1.64 22.11
CA GLY A 104 -6.83 0.65 21.22
C GLY A 104 -5.84 0.03 20.24
N ALA A 105 -5.02 0.86 19.60
CA ALA A 105 -3.95 0.41 18.70
C ALA A 105 -2.95 -0.51 19.42
N SER A 106 -2.53 -0.13 20.62
CA SER A 106 -1.61 -0.93 21.44
C SER A 106 -2.22 -2.30 21.78
N CYS A 107 -3.49 -2.34 22.16
CA CYS A 107 -4.20 -3.61 22.41
C CYS A 107 -4.20 -4.51 21.19
N ILE A 108 -4.47 -3.97 20.00
CA ILE A 108 -4.48 -4.73 18.74
C ILE A 108 -3.07 -5.24 18.43
N ILE A 109 -2.03 -4.41 18.55
CA ILE A 109 -0.65 -4.80 18.26
C ILE A 109 -0.19 -5.91 19.22
N TRP A 110 -0.47 -5.80 20.52
CA TRP A 110 -0.14 -6.84 21.48
C TRP A 110 -0.92 -8.13 21.27
N PHE A 111 -2.18 -8.02 20.87
CA PHE A 111 -2.99 -9.19 20.50
C PHE A 111 -2.38 -9.92 19.30
N TYR A 112 -1.98 -9.19 18.25
CA TYR A 112 -1.28 -9.80 17.11
C TYR A 112 0.08 -10.40 17.50
N ALA A 113 0.86 -9.73 18.34
CA ALA A 113 2.12 -10.25 18.85
C ALA A 113 1.92 -11.58 19.61
N PHE A 114 0.88 -11.65 20.43
CA PHE A 114 0.49 -12.88 21.13
C PHE A 114 0.10 -14.00 20.15
N LEU A 115 -0.72 -13.70 19.13
CA LEU A 115 -1.09 -14.68 18.11
C LEU A 115 0.13 -15.22 17.34
N VAL A 116 1.04 -14.33 16.95
CA VAL A 116 2.29 -14.72 16.25
C VAL A 116 3.16 -15.60 17.13
N SER A 117 3.22 -15.36 18.45
CA SER A 117 3.97 -16.18 19.38
C SER A 117 3.40 -17.59 19.56
N ARG A 118 2.10 -17.78 19.31
CA ARG A 118 1.42 -19.08 19.40
C ARG A 118 1.67 -20.00 18.21
N GLY A 119 1.96 -19.46 17.05
CA GLY A 119 2.29 -20.23 15.85
C GLY A 119 1.79 -19.62 14.55
N ILE A 120 2.44 -20.04 13.46
CA ILE A 120 2.23 -19.41 12.14
C ILE A 120 0.95 -19.89 11.45
N SER A 121 0.46 -21.10 11.75
CA SER A 121 -0.76 -21.64 11.12
C SER A 121 -2.00 -20.81 11.44
N GLU A 122 -2.14 -20.38 12.68
CA GLU A 122 -3.26 -19.54 13.13
C GLU A 122 -3.18 -18.14 12.51
N VAL A 123 -1.99 -17.56 12.45
CA VAL A 123 -1.74 -16.26 11.81
C VAL A 123 -2.06 -16.31 10.32
N THR A 124 -1.77 -17.42 9.64
CA THR A 124 -2.07 -17.58 8.20
C THR A 124 -3.56 -17.58 7.93
N LEU A 125 -4.35 -18.25 8.76
CA LEU A 125 -5.81 -18.26 8.64
C LEU A 125 -6.38 -16.85 8.86
N ILE A 126 -5.94 -16.16 9.91
CA ILE A 126 -6.36 -14.79 10.21
C ILE A 126 -6.00 -13.84 9.07
N ASN A 127 -4.78 -13.95 8.53
CA ASN A 127 -4.34 -13.14 7.40
C ASN A 127 -5.18 -13.40 6.14
N ALA A 128 -5.58 -14.65 5.88
CA ALA A 128 -6.47 -14.99 4.79
C ALA A 128 -7.85 -14.35 4.96
N VAL A 129 -8.45 -14.43 6.16
CA VAL A 129 -9.73 -13.80 6.49
C VAL A 129 -9.66 -12.29 6.30
N ILE A 130 -8.62 -11.63 6.85
CA ILE A 130 -8.41 -10.19 6.72
C ILE A 130 -8.24 -9.81 5.24
N THR A 131 -7.52 -10.61 4.45
CA THR A 131 -7.31 -10.35 3.03
C THR A 131 -8.63 -10.40 2.27
N ILE A 132 -9.45 -11.43 2.49
CA ILE A 132 -10.77 -11.55 1.88
C ILE A 132 -11.65 -10.35 2.30
N SER A 133 -11.65 -10.01 3.59
CA SER A 133 -12.42 -8.89 4.14
C SER A 133 -12.04 -7.54 3.53
N LYS A 134 -10.80 -7.35 3.07
CA LYS A 134 -10.37 -6.15 2.34
C LYS A 134 -10.86 -6.13 0.90
N PHE A 135 -10.76 -7.26 0.21
CA PHE A 135 -11.10 -7.33 -1.20
C PHE A 135 -12.60 -7.26 -1.45
N VAL A 136 -13.40 -7.90 -0.62
CA VAL A 136 -14.86 -7.97 -0.79
C VAL A 136 -15.52 -6.60 -0.85
N PRO A 137 -15.32 -5.65 0.10
CA PRO A 137 -15.92 -4.32 0.01
C PRO A 137 -15.45 -3.52 -1.19
N LEU A 138 -14.16 -3.64 -1.59
CA LEU A 138 -13.63 -2.96 -2.77
C LEU A 138 -14.28 -3.47 -4.05
N LEU A 139 -14.42 -4.78 -4.19
CA LEU A 139 -15.09 -5.38 -5.35
C LEU A 139 -16.58 -5.01 -5.38
N ILE A 140 -17.28 -5.03 -4.23
CA ILE A 140 -18.67 -4.60 -4.14
C ILE A 140 -18.78 -3.12 -4.54
N GLY A 141 -17.87 -2.25 -4.08
CA GLY A 141 -17.85 -0.85 -4.46
C GLY A 141 -17.66 -0.64 -5.96
N ILE A 142 -16.70 -1.33 -6.57
CA ILE A 142 -16.45 -1.30 -8.02
C ILE A 142 -17.71 -1.75 -8.79
N ILE A 143 -18.28 -2.89 -8.39
CA ILE A 143 -19.49 -3.44 -9.00
C ILE A 143 -20.65 -2.47 -8.84
N ALA A 144 -20.87 -1.92 -7.66
CA ALA A 144 -21.94 -0.96 -7.39
C ALA A 144 -21.82 0.29 -8.26
N ILE A 145 -20.63 0.89 -8.41
CA ILE A 145 -20.39 2.06 -9.27
C ILE A 145 -20.78 1.73 -10.72
N ILE A 146 -20.41 0.56 -11.21
CA ILE A 146 -20.70 0.14 -12.59
C ILE A 146 -22.20 -0.12 -12.78
N PHE A 147 -22.85 -0.87 -11.88
CA PHE A 147 -24.26 -1.25 -12.01
C PHE A 147 -25.23 -0.07 -11.81
N ILE A 148 -24.91 0.84 -10.88
CA ILE A 148 -25.74 2.03 -10.63
C ILE A 148 -25.52 3.08 -11.72
N GLY A 149 -24.47 2.94 -12.55
CA GLY A 149 -24.12 3.94 -13.56
C GLY A 149 -23.64 5.25 -12.93
N ALA A 150 -23.02 5.19 -11.75
CA ALA A 150 -22.55 6.37 -11.02
C ALA A 150 -21.35 7.03 -11.70
N PHE A 151 -20.67 6.35 -12.61
CA PHE A 151 -19.57 6.90 -13.39
C PHE A 151 -20.08 7.86 -14.46
N LYS A 152 -19.68 9.11 -14.37
CA LYS A 152 -20.03 10.17 -15.32
C LYS A 152 -18.79 10.58 -16.12
N PRO A 153 -18.77 10.34 -17.44
CA PRO A 153 -17.63 10.71 -18.30
C PRO A 153 -17.25 12.18 -18.22
N ASP A 154 -18.24 13.07 -18.10
CA ASP A 154 -18.01 14.52 -18.02
C ASP A 154 -17.22 14.91 -16.76
N ILE A 155 -17.57 14.31 -15.61
CA ILE A 155 -16.84 14.52 -14.35
C ILE A 155 -15.43 13.94 -14.46
N PHE A 156 -15.28 12.77 -15.05
CA PHE A 156 -13.98 12.15 -15.26
C PHE A 156 -13.06 13.03 -16.13
N ILE A 157 -13.57 13.54 -17.26
CA ILE A 157 -12.80 14.42 -18.15
C ILE A 157 -12.44 15.73 -17.46
N ALA A 158 -13.36 16.33 -16.71
CA ALA A 158 -13.08 17.53 -15.92
C ALA A 158 -11.97 17.26 -14.88
N ASN A 159 -12.05 16.17 -14.16
CA ASN A 159 -11.05 15.75 -13.16
C ASN A 159 -9.67 15.45 -13.76
N LEU A 160 -9.59 15.04 -15.03
CA LEU A 160 -8.29 14.82 -15.68
C LEU A 160 -7.45 16.09 -15.76
N THR A 161 -8.09 17.23 -16.03
CA THR A 161 -7.40 18.50 -16.27
C THR A 161 -7.40 19.42 -15.07
N THR A 162 -8.41 19.29 -14.18
CA THR A 162 -8.59 20.18 -13.04
C THR A 162 -8.22 19.43 -11.75
N GLY A 163 -7.14 19.88 -11.10
CA GLY A 163 -6.81 19.43 -9.75
C GLY A 163 -7.59 20.20 -8.69
N ALA A 164 -7.61 19.71 -7.46
CA ALA A 164 -8.21 20.42 -6.33
C ALA A 164 -7.44 21.71 -5.96
N ASP A 165 -6.16 21.79 -6.31
CA ASP A 165 -5.34 22.99 -6.14
C ASP A 165 -4.70 23.43 -7.47
N PRO A 166 -5.30 24.39 -8.17
CA PRO A 166 -4.78 24.91 -9.45
C PRO A 166 -3.45 25.65 -9.33
N SER A 167 -3.01 26.01 -8.12
CA SER A 167 -1.75 26.74 -7.90
C SER A 167 -0.51 25.87 -7.97
N LEU A 168 -0.66 24.54 -7.93
CA LEU A 168 0.43 23.59 -7.95
C LEU A 168 0.94 23.32 -9.36
N ALA A 169 2.26 23.42 -9.57
CA ALA A 169 2.86 22.96 -10.81
C ALA A 169 2.62 21.45 -11.02
N PHE A 170 2.49 21.00 -12.27
CA PHE A 170 2.20 19.61 -12.60
C PHE A 170 3.21 18.63 -11.97
N VAL A 171 4.50 18.99 -11.94
CA VAL A 171 5.56 18.17 -11.34
C VAL A 171 5.34 17.98 -9.84
N ASP A 172 4.95 19.04 -9.12
CA ASP A 172 4.67 18.97 -7.67
C ASP A 172 3.43 18.12 -7.39
N GLN A 173 2.41 18.19 -8.25
CA GLN A 173 1.24 17.32 -8.18
C GLN A 173 1.62 15.86 -8.36
N VAL A 174 2.46 15.54 -9.36
CA VAL A 174 2.96 14.17 -9.60
C VAL A 174 3.79 13.69 -8.41
N GLN A 175 4.70 14.50 -7.86
CA GLN A 175 5.49 14.13 -6.69
C GLN A 175 4.62 13.82 -5.47
N THR A 176 3.62 14.65 -5.21
CA THR A 176 2.68 14.43 -4.11
C THR A 176 1.89 13.14 -4.29
N ALA A 177 1.38 12.89 -5.49
CA ALA A 177 0.66 11.66 -5.81
C ALA A 177 1.58 10.43 -5.75
N MET A 178 2.86 10.54 -6.16
CA MET A 178 3.84 9.46 -6.08
C MET A 178 4.12 9.01 -4.64
N MET A 179 4.10 9.92 -3.68
CA MET A 179 4.23 9.55 -2.25
C MET A 179 3.18 8.52 -1.84
N VAL A 180 1.94 8.72 -2.27
CA VAL A 180 0.82 7.79 -1.97
C VAL A 180 0.93 6.52 -2.79
N THR A 181 1.18 6.61 -4.10
CA THR A 181 1.23 5.44 -4.98
C THR A 181 2.39 4.51 -4.67
N ILE A 182 3.55 5.04 -4.26
CA ILE A 182 4.69 4.22 -3.80
C ILE A 182 4.35 3.58 -2.44
N TRP A 183 3.71 4.32 -1.53
CA TRP A 183 3.36 3.81 -0.21
C TRP A 183 2.42 2.60 -0.27
N VAL A 184 1.51 2.58 -1.23
CA VAL A 184 0.57 1.46 -1.47
C VAL A 184 1.31 0.13 -1.78
N PHE A 185 2.49 0.18 -2.38
CA PHE A 185 3.28 -1.01 -2.72
C PHE A 185 4.27 -1.43 -1.63
N ILE A 186 4.36 -0.72 -0.52
CA ILE A 186 5.17 -1.15 0.63
C ILE A 186 4.61 -2.48 1.15
N GLY A 187 5.50 -3.45 1.32
CA GLY A 187 5.16 -4.82 1.74
C GLY A 187 5.29 -5.86 0.63
N ILE A 188 5.49 -5.46 -0.63
CA ILE A 188 5.70 -6.40 -1.74
C ILE A 188 6.97 -7.23 -1.53
N GLU A 189 7.96 -6.67 -0.85
CA GLU A 189 9.20 -7.32 -0.40
C GLU A 189 8.95 -8.38 0.68
N GLY A 190 7.84 -8.30 1.40
CA GLY A 190 7.48 -9.25 2.45
C GLY A 190 7.37 -10.69 1.93
N ALA A 191 6.93 -10.89 0.68
CA ALA A 191 6.90 -12.20 0.05
C ALA A 191 8.30 -12.82 -0.04
N VAL A 192 9.32 -12.00 -0.31
CA VAL A 192 10.73 -12.45 -0.38
C VAL A 192 11.29 -12.71 1.02
N ALA A 193 10.91 -11.89 2.01
CA ALA A 193 11.34 -12.07 3.39
C ALA A 193 10.88 -13.42 3.98
N ILE A 194 9.71 -13.92 3.58
CA ILE A 194 9.18 -15.22 4.01
C ILE A 194 9.47 -16.37 3.04
N SER A 195 10.28 -16.13 2.02
CA SER A 195 10.60 -17.13 0.97
C SER A 195 11.17 -18.44 1.52
N GLY A 196 11.86 -18.41 2.66
CA GLY A 196 12.38 -19.60 3.35
C GLY A 196 11.31 -20.59 3.80
N ARG A 197 10.04 -20.20 3.85
CA ARG A 197 8.88 -21.03 4.21
C ARG A 197 8.11 -21.56 3.00
N ALA A 198 8.43 -21.10 1.80
CA ALA A 198 7.82 -21.58 0.58
C ALA A 198 8.30 -23.00 0.24
N LYS A 199 7.40 -23.85 -0.26
CA LYS A 199 7.76 -25.20 -0.73
C LYS A 199 8.78 -25.16 -1.87
N LYS A 200 8.70 -24.17 -2.73
CA LYS A 200 9.63 -23.93 -3.84
C LYS A 200 9.94 -22.46 -3.95
N ALA A 201 11.21 -22.07 -3.91
CA ALA A 201 11.63 -20.68 -4.06
C ALA A 201 11.14 -20.03 -5.38
N LYS A 202 11.04 -20.82 -6.45
CA LYS A 202 10.52 -20.37 -7.76
C LYS A 202 9.08 -19.85 -7.71
N ASP A 203 8.27 -20.36 -6.79
CA ASP A 203 6.85 -20.01 -6.70
C ASP A 203 6.67 -18.63 -6.04
N VAL A 204 7.61 -18.24 -5.17
CA VAL A 204 7.60 -16.91 -4.52
C VAL A 204 7.68 -15.79 -5.57
N GLY A 205 8.63 -15.87 -6.49
CA GLY A 205 8.78 -14.85 -7.53
C GLY A 205 7.55 -14.73 -8.44
N LYS A 206 6.96 -15.88 -8.83
CA LYS A 206 5.72 -15.89 -9.63
C LYS A 206 4.54 -15.30 -8.86
N ALA A 207 4.39 -15.70 -7.59
CA ALA A 207 3.33 -15.18 -6.73
C ALA A 207 3.44 -13.66 -6.55
N THR A 208 4.67 -13.14 -6.39
CA THR A 208 4.92 -11.71 -6.27
C THR A 208 4.52 -10.93 -7.53
N ILE A 209 4.83 -11.47 -8.73
CA ILE A 209 4.42 -10.85 -10.01
C ILE A 209 2.89 -10.83 -10.13
N ILE A 210 2.24 -11.96 -9.86
CA ILE A 210 0.76 -12.06 -9.95
C ILE A 210 0.11 -11.10 -8.94
N ALA A 211 0.58 -11.09 -7.70
CA ALA A 211 0.10 -10.19 -6.67
C ALA A 211 0.26 -8.72 -7.07
N PHE A 212 1.43 -8.35 -7.62
CA PHE A 212 1.67 -7.00 -8.13
C PHE A 212 0.66 -6.59 -9.20
N ILE A 213 0.45 -7.44 -10.21
CA ILE A 213 -0.48 -7.16 -11.31
C ILE A 213 -1.92 -7.02 -10.77
N CYS A 214 -2.36 -7.94 -9.90
CA CYS A 214 -3.69 -7.89 -9.31
C CYS A 214 -3.91 -6.62 -8.48
N VAL A 215 -2.96 -6.26 -7.64
CA VAL A 215 -3.04 -5.08 -6.78
C VAL A 215 -3.00 -3.80 -7.61
N LEU A 216 -2.09 -3.70 -8.59
CA LEU A 216 -2.00 -2.56 -9.50
C LEU A 216 -3.32 -2.35 -10.26
N THR A 217 -3.87 -3.43 -10.86
CA THR A 217 -5.14 -3.38 -11.59
C THR A 217 -6.29 -2.92 -10.69
N LEU A 218 -6.37 -3.47 -9.48
CA LEU A 218 -7.41 -3.11 -8.52
C LEU A 218 -7.34 -1.62 -8.16
N TYR A 219 -6.16 -1.12 -7.78
CA TYR A 219 -6.00 0.28 -7.37
C TYR A 219 -6.18 1.26 -8.52
N LEU A 220 -5.69 0.94 -9.72
CA LEU A 220 -5.96 1.74 -10.91
C LEU A 220 -7.47 1.81 -11.20
N THR A 221 -8.16 0.68 -11.13
CA THR A 221 -9.61 0.63 -11.34
C THR A 221 -10.35 1.50 -10.33
N VAL A 222 -10.02 1.39 -9.03
CA VAL A 222 -10.62 2.21 -7.99
C VAL A 222 -10.31 3.69 -8.22
N SER A 223 -9.06 4.04 -8.55
CA SER A 223 -8.66 5.45 -8.82
C SER A 223 -9.40 6.04 -10.00
N ILE A 224 -9.54 5.30 -11.09
CA ILE A 224 -10.25 5.76 -12.30
C ILE A 224 -11.76 5.90 -12.01
N LEU A 225 -12.35 4.92 -11.35
CA LEU A 225 -13.78 4.96 -11.03
C LEU A 225 -14.11 6.10 -10.07
N SER A 226 -13.31 6.31 -9.01
CA SER A 226 -13.54 7.40 -8.07
C SER A 226 -13.47 8.79 -8.74
N MET A 227 -12.56 8.98 -9.69
CA MET A 227 -12.49 10.22 -10.48
C MET A 227 -13.71 10.44 -11.38
N GLY A 228 -14.48 9.39 -11.72
CA GLY A 228 -15.70 9.52 -12.53
C GLY A 228 -16.98 9.68 -11.70
N VAL A 229 -16.91 9.46 -10.37
CA VAL A 229 -18.10 9.55 -9.51
C VAL A 229 -18.33 10.95 -8.97
N MET A 230 -17.26 11.64 -8.54
CA MET A 230 -17.37 12.98 -7.95
C MET A 230 -16.16 13.85 -8.30
N PRO A 231 -16.29 15.20 -8.20
CA PRO A 231 -15.17 16.11 -8.37
C PRO A 231 -14.05 15.86 -7.39
N LEU A 232 -12.78 16.00 -7.84
CA LEU A 232 -11.59 15.81 -6.98
C LEU A 232 -11.58 16.76 -5.78
N SER A 233 -12.16 17.97 -5.90
CA SER A 233 -12.30 18.93 -4.81
C SER A 233 -13.20 18.42 -3.68
N GLU A 234 -14.23 17.64 -4.00
CA GLU A 234 -15.11 17.01 -3.02
C GLU A 234 -14.46 15.77 -2.43
N LEU A 235 -13.82 14.97 -3.28
CA LEU A 235 -13.11 13.73 -2.87
C LEU A 235 -11.97 14.05 -1.88
N ALA A 236 -11.32 15.19 -2.01
CA ALA A 236 -10.25 15.63 -1.10
C ALA A 236 -10.75 16.05 0.29
N ASN A 237 -12.05 16.26 0.47
CA ASN A 237 -12.67 16.68 1.72
C ASN A 237 -13.38 15.53 2.47
N LEU A 238 -13.36 14.30 1.91
CA LEU A 238 -13.84 13.07 2.57
C LEU A 238 -12.77 12.49 3.49
#